data_b698a3adffca94f37aea37372e6c0165
#
_entry.id   b698a3adffca94f37aea37372e6c0165
#
_cell.length_a   1.000
_cell.length_b   1.000
_cell.length_c   1.000
_cell.angle_alpha   90.00
_cell.angle_beta   90.00
_cell.angle_gamma   90.00
#
_symmetry.space_group_name_H-M   'P 1'
#
loop_
_entity.id
_entity.type
_entity.pdbx_description
1 polymer ?
#
loop_
_entity_poly.entity_id
_entity_poly.type
_entity_poly.pdbx_seq_one_letter_code
_entity_poly.pdbx_strand_id
1 'polypeptide(L)'
;MIQRIQTIFLILFIASLIATYFFPVWQKIEFSEENSPEIVATGFISSSYIENISEGNAEVHDYFYIPGIIMLCCGLAVYSIFSYRNRLTQIKIGTLNSFLTSLLIFFFLYQTFYQEIYLNIDDQISFLISFYLIFLAIFFNFLSNRFIRKDELLVRESERIR
;
A
#
# COMPACT_ATOMS: atom_id res chain seq x y z
N MET A 1 27.76 -1.93 8.88
CA MET A 1 27.33 -1.16 7.69
C MET A 1 25.98 -1.61 7.14
N ILE A 2 25.66 -2.89 7.13
CA ILE A 2 24.42 -3.45 6.56
C ILE A 2 23.16 -2.94 7.29
N GLN A 3 23.20 -2.75 8.61
CA GLN A 3 22.06 -2.21 9.39
C GLN A 3 21.55 -0.85 8.89
N ARG A 4 22.42 0.02 8.38
CA ARG A 4 22.00 1.32 7.83
C ARG A 4 21.15 1.17 6.56
N ILE A 5 21.47 0.18 5.73
CA ILE A 5 20.75 -0.08 4.47
C ILE A 5 19.34 -0.59 4.77
N GLN A 6 19.18 -1.46 5.77
CA GLN A 6 17.88 -1.97 6.20
C GLN A 6 16.94 -0.84 6.66
N THR A 7 17.48 0.06 7.48
CA THR A 7 16.74 1.22 7.99
C THR A 7 16.29 2.15 6.86
N ILE A 8 17.12 2.35 5.83
CA ILE A 8 16.75 3.14 4.66
C ILE A 8 15.54 2.53 3.94
N PHE A 9 15.54 1.21 3.71
CA PHE A 9 14.41 0.53 3.06
C PHE A 9 13.14 0.58 3.91
N LEU A 10 13.22 0.48 5.24
CA LEU A 10 12.06 0.64 6.11
C LEU A 10 11.52 2.08 6.10
N ILE A 11 12.39 3.08 6.03
CA ILE A 11 11.98 4.49 5.88
C ILE A 11 11.30 4.70 4.53
N LEU A 12 11.85 4.15 3.44
CA LEU A 12 11.24 4.23 2.11
C LEU A 12 9.89 3.51 2.05
N PHE A 13 9.74 2.38 2.76
CA PHE A 13 8.46 1.68 2.93
C PHE A 13 7.42 2.59 3.59
N ILE A 14 7.76 3.21 4.72
CA ILE A 14 6.88 4.14 5.44
C ILE A 14 6.54 5.34 4.56
N ALA A 15 7.54 5.95 3.90
CA ALA A 15 7.34 7.10 3.03
C ALA A 15 6.41 6.76 1.86
N SER A 16 6.56 5.58 1.24
CA SER A 16 5.67 5.12 0.16
C SER A 16 4.23 4.97 0.64
N LEU A 17 4.00 4.38 1.83
CA LEU A 17 2.65 4.23 2.40
C LEU A 17 2.03 5.59 2.78
N ILE A 18 2.80 6.52 3.34
CA ILE A 18 2.29 7.86 3.66
C ILE A 18 1.98 8.63 2.38
N ALA A 19 2.80 8.51 1.34
CA ALA A 19 2.58 9.18 0.06
C ALA A 19 1.26 8.78 -0.60
N THR A 20 0.74 7.57 -0.34
CA THR A 20 -0.55 7.14 -0.88
C THR A 20 -1.74 7.97 -0.40
N TYR A 21 -1.64 8.69 0.72
CA TYR A 21 -2.71 9.58 1.20
C TYR A 21 -2.87 10.86 0.37
N PHE A 22 -1.85 11.24 -0.38
CA PHE A 22 -1.86 12.50 -1.13
C PHE A 22 -2.39 12.36 -2.56
N PHE A 23 -2.53 11.14 -3.05
CA PHE A 23 -2.92 10.88 -4.43
C PHE A 23 -4.10 9.91 -4.50
N PRO A 24 -4.96 10.02 -5.51
CA PRO A 24 -6.02 9.05 -5.72
C PRO A 24 -5.44 7.67 -6.11
N VAL A 25 -6.19 6.62 -5.81
CA VAL A 25 -5.82 5.22 -6.07
C VAL A 25 -6.33 4.76 -7.41
N TRP A 26 -7.59 5.11 -7.74
CA TRP A 26 -8.25 4.74 -8.98
C TRP A 26 -9.22 5.82 -9.43
N GLN A 27 -9.55 5.80 -10.71
CA GLN A 27 -10.59 6.62 -11.33
C GLN A 27 -11.44 5.77 -12.27
N LYS A 28 -12.73 6.03 -12.31
CA LYS A 28 -13.67 5.50 -13.28
C LYS A 28 -13.94 6.55 -14.34
N ILE A 29 -13.76 6.19 -15.61
CA ILE A 29 -13.98 7.05 -16.76
C ILE A 29 -15.11 6.46 -17.58
N GLU A 30 -16.15 7.24 -17.80
CA GLU A 30 -17.24 6.95 -18.74
C GLU A 30 -17.05 7.79 -20.02
N PHE A 31 -17.47 7.25 -21.14
CA PHE A 31 -17.49 7.99 -22.39
C PHE A 31 -18.90 8.52 -22.64
N SER A 32 -19.05 9.85 -22.69
CA SER A 32 -20.29 10.51 -23.04
C SER A 32 -20.67 10.22 -24.50
N GLU A 33 -21.94 10.45 -24.88
CA GLU A 33 -22.44 10.25 -26.27
C GLU A 33 -21.62 11.02 -27.34
N GLU A 34 -20.90 12.06 -26.93
CA GLU A 34 -19.95 12.81 -27.78
C GLU A 34 -18.52 12.24 -27.80
N ASN A 35 -18.28 11.02 -27.27
CA ASN A 35 -16.94 10.42 -27.11
C ASN A 35 -15.97 11.26 -26.26
N SER A 36 -16.45 12.16 -25.42
CA SER A 36 -15.63 12.86 -24.45
C SER A 36 -15.46 12.02 -23.17
N PRO A 37 -14.24 11.76 -22.69
CA PRO A 37 -14.02 11.04 -21.45
C PRO A 37 -14.43 11.92 -20.26
N GLU A 38 -15.33 11.42 -19.41
CA GLU A 38 -15.79 12.07 -18.19
C GLU A 38 -15.43 11.24 -16.97
N ILE A 39 -14.88 11.88 -15.92
CA ILE A 39 -14.50 11.18 -14.69
C ILE A 39 -15.74 11.12 -13.80
N VAL A 40 -16.28 9.91 -13.63
CA VAL A 40 -17.51 9.65 -12.87
C VAL A 40 -17.23 9.31 -11.41
N ALA A 41 -16.11 8.67 -11.13
CA ALA A 41 -15.73 8.32 -9.78
C ALA A 41 -14.23 8.39 -9.56
N THR A 42 -13.83 8.80 -8.34
CA THR A 42 -12.42 8.87 -7.93
C THR A 42 -12.28 8.27 -6.54
N GLY A 43 -11.42 7.26 -6.40
CA GLY A 43 -11.15 6.59 -5.14
C GLY A 43 -9.84 7.03 -4.51
N PHE A 44 -9.93 7.44 -3.24
CA PHE A 44 -8.79 7.70 -2.35
C PHE A 44 -8.66 6.58 -1.31
N ILE A 45 -7.62 6.63 -0.50
CA ILE A 45 -7.40 5.65 0.57
C ILE A 45 -8.47 5.67 1.65
N SER A 46 -8.96 6.85 2.00
CA SER A 46 -9.92 7.04 3.08
C SER A 46 -11.37 7.15 2.60
N SER A 47 -11.59 7.44 1.33
CA SER A 47 -12.93 7.71 0.79
C SER A 47 -12.97 7.53 -0.72
N SER A 48 -14.16 7.29 -1.26
CA SER A 48 -14.43 7.40 -2.68
C SER A 48 -15.50 8.47 -2.94
N TYR A 49 -15.35 9.16 -4.04
CA TYR A 49 -16.28 10.16 -4.54
C TYR A 49 -16.91 9.63 -5.81
N ILE A 50 -18.23 9.47 -5.81
CA ILE A 50 -19.01 9.04 -6.98
C ILE A 50 -19.89 10.22 -7.39
N GLU A 51 -19.67 10.74 -8.59
CA GLU A 51 -20.47 11.83 -9.14
C GLU A 51 -21.64 11.24 -9.93
N ASN A 52 -22.85 11.34 -9.38
CA ASN A 52 -24.07 10.96 -10.09
C ASN A 52 -24.45 12.08 -11.07
N ILE A 53 -24.05 11.94 -12.33
CA ILE A 53 -24.31 12.92 -13.40
C ILE A 53 -25.80 13.24 -13.56
N SER A 54 -26.69 12.25 -13.27
CA SER A 54 -28.14 12.41 -13.40
C SER A 54 -28.80 13.27 -12.31
N GLU A 55 -28.19 13.40 -11.13
CA GLU A 55 -28.78 14.09 -9.96
C GLU A 55 -27.94 15.28 -9.46
N GLY A 56 -26.73 15.48 -9.97
CA GLY A 56 -25.82 16.55 -9.55
C GLY A 56 -25.33 16.43 -8.10
N ASN A 57 -25.51 15.27 -7.48
CA ASN A 57 -25.08 14.98 -6.12
C ASN A 57 -23.85 14.07 -6.14
N ALA A 58 -22.82 14.43 -5.37
CA ALA A 58 -21.68 13.56 -5.14
C ALA A 58 -21.93 12.69 -3.91
N GLU A 59 -21.93 11.37 -4.08
CA GLU A 59 -21.96 10.44 -2.95
C GLU A 59 -20.53 10.19 -2.47
N VAL A 60 -20.33 10.31 -1.16
CA VAL A 60 -19.02 10.10 -0.51
C VAL A 60 -19.12 8.87 0.38
N HIS A 61 -18.30 7.87 0.09
CA HIS A 61 -18.18 6.68 0.92
C HIS A 61 -16.84 6.70 1.67
N ASP A 62 -16.90 6.69 3.01
CA ASP A 62 -15.71 6.74 3.86
C ASP A 62 -15.29 5.33 4.32
N TYR A 63 -13.98 5.09 4.29
CA TYR A 63 -13.36 3.80 4.66
C TYR A 63 -12.35 3.99 5.78
N PHE A 64 -12.68 3.51 6.98
CA PHE A 64 -11.79 3.61 8.14
C PHE A 64 -10.78 2.47 8.24
N TYR A 65 -11.10 1.30 7.70
CA TYR A 65 -10.26 0.11 7.85
C TYR A 65 -8.96 0.18 7.03
N ILE A 66 -8.98 0.77 5.84
CA ILE A 66 -7.80 0.90 4.97
C ILE A 66 -6.75 1.83 5.60
N PRO A 67 -7.09 3.09 5.99
CA PRO A 67 -6.18 3.93 6.75
C PRO A 67 -5.65 3.28 8.03
N GLY A 68 -6.50 2.52 8.75
CA GLY A 68 -6.12 1.79 9.94
C GLY A 68 -5.03 0.75 9.69
N ILE A 69 -5.14 -0.01 8.61
CA ILE A 69 -4.11 -0.99 8.22
C ILE A 69 -2.80 -0.29 7.85
N ILE A 70 -2.84 0.84 7.13
CA ILE A 70 -1.65 1.61 6.78
C ILE A 70 -0.95 2.14 8.03
N MET A 71 -1.70 2.71 8.98
CA MET A 71 -1.13 3.17 10.25
C MET A 71 -0.48 2.02 11.03
N LEU A 72 -1.11 0.85 11.07
CA LEU A 72 -0.56 -0.34 11.70
C LEU A 72 0.75 -0.76 11.03
N CYS A 73 0.81 -0.82 9.70
CA CYS A 73 2.01 -1.16 8.94
C CYS A 73 3.15 -0.17 9.21
N CYS A 74 2.86 1.13 9.24
CA CYS A 74 3.85 2.16 9.57
C CYS A 74 4.36 2.01 11.01
N GLY A 75 3.47 1.76 11.97
CA GLY A 75 3.83 1.53 13.37
C GLY A 75 4.73 0.31 13.55
N LEU A 76 4.41 -0.81 12.89
CA LEU A 76 5.24 -2.02 12.89
C LEU A 76 6.61 -1.78 12.23
N ALA A 77 6.68 -1.01 11.16
CA ALA A 77 7.94 -0.67 10.52
C ALA A 77 8.82 0.20 11.43
N VAL A 78 8.24 1.19 12.10
CA VAL A 78 8.93 2.02 13.10
C VAL A 78 9.44 1.15 14.25
N TYR A 79 8.60 0.27 14.79
CA TYR A 79 9.01 -0.68 15.83
C TYR A 79 10.15 -1.58 15.37
N SER A 80 10.13 -2.05 14.12
CA SER A 80 11.22 -2.82 13.52
C SER A 80 12.53 -2.05 13.47
N ILE A 81 12.51 -0.73 13.16
CA ILE A 81 13.70 0.11 13.16
C ILE A 81 14.33 0.18 14.57
N PHE A 82 13.51 0.36 15.61
CA PHE A 82 14.01 0.42 16.99
C PHE A 82 14.43 -0.95 17.54
N SER A 83 13.92 -2.05 17.01
CA SER A 83 14.25 -3.41 17.42
C SER A 83 15.52 -3.96 16.78
N TYR A 84 16.50 -3.11 16.46
CA TYR A 84 17.72 -3.47 15.73
C TYR A 84 18.61 -4.51 16.43
N ARG A 85 18.47 -4.72 17.75
CA ARG A 85 19.20 -5.73 18.50
C ARG A 85 18.67 -7.14 18.29
N ASN A 86 17.37 -7.27 17.98
CA ASN A 86 16.68 -8.56 17.82
C ASN A 86 16.31 -8.81 16.36
N ARG A 87 17.25 -9.31 15.56
CA ARG A 87 17.10 -9.57 14.13
C ARG A 87 15.96 -10.53 13.80
N LEU A 88 15.79 -11.57 14.62
CA LEU A 88 14.68 -12.53 14.44
C LEU A 88 13.31 -11.85 14.58
N THR A 89 13.19 -10.91 15.51
CA THR A 89 11.97 -10.11 15.68
C THR A 89 11.73 -9.22 14.47
N GLN A 90 12.77 -8.57 13.94
CA GLN A 90 12.66 -7.76 12.73
C GLN A 90 12.16 -8.58 11.52
N ILE A 91 12.69 -9.80 11.33
CA ILE A 91 12.25 -10.68 10.24
C ILE A 91 10.76 -11.04 10.40
N LYS A 92 10.30 -11.37 11.60
CA LYS A 92 8.89 -11.68 11.88
C LYS A 92 7.99 -10.49 11.59
N ILE A 93 8.37 -9.30 12.04
CA ILE A 93 7.62 -8.06 11.80
C ILE A 93 7.58 -7.73 10.31
N GLY A 94 8.70 -7.85 9.62
CA GLY A 94 8.75 -7.58 8.19
C GLY A 94 7.91 -8.56 7.37
N THR A 95 7.82 -9.85 7.78
CA THR A 95 6.89 -10.82 7.17
C THR A 95 5.43 -10.47 7.45
N LEU A 96 5.12 -10.04 8.67
CA LEU A 96 3.78 -9.56 9.03
C LEU A 96 3.40 -8.32 8.20
N ASN A 97 4.31 -7.35 8.04
CA ASN A 97 4.08 -6.19 7.20
C ASN A 97 3.84 -6.56 5.73
N SER A 98 4.58 -7.55 5.19
CA SER A 98 4.32 -8.03 3.83
C SER A 98 2.92 -8.64 3.70
N PHE A 99 2.47 -9.38 4.70
CA PHE A 99 1.12 -9.95 4.71
C PHE A 99 0.05 -8.85 4.78
N LEU A 100 0.20 -7.88 5.68
CA LEU A 100 -0.74 -6.77 5.84
C LEU A 100 -0.83 -5.89 4.59
N THR A 101 0.30 -5.58 3.95
CA THR A 101 0.31 -4.82 2.69
C THR A 101 -0.29 -5.60 1.52
N SER A 102 -0.14 -6.92 1.48
CA SER A 102 -0.82 -7.76 0.49
C SER A 102 -2.34 -7.79 0.72
N LEU A 103 -2.76 -7.86 1.99
CA LEU A 103 -4.16 -7.78 2.37
C LEU A 103 -4.77 -6.41 1.98
N LEU A 104 -4.00 -5.35 2.13
CA LEU A 104 -4.40 -3.99 1.74
C LEU A 104 -4.67 -3.90 0.23
N ILE A 105 -3.82 -4.48 -0.62
CA ILE A 105 -4.07 -4.56 -2.07
C ILE A 105 -5.34 -5.34 -2.35
N PHE A 106 -5.54 -6.48 -1.66
CA PHE A 106 -6.75 -7.27 -1.82
C PHE A 106 -8.01 -6.47 -1.48
N PHE A 107 -8.02 -5.71 -0.39
CA PHE A 107 -9.14 -4.85 -0.02
C PHE A 107 -9.39 -3.75 -1.05
N PHE A 108 -8.34 -3.14 -1.61
CA PHE A 108 -8.50 -2.15 -2.67
C PHE A 108 -9.13 -2.75 -3.93
N LEU A 109 -8.63 -3.90 -4.37
CA LEU A 109 -9.20 -4.57 -5.54
C LEU A 109 -10.64 -5.01 -5.28
N TYR A 110 -10.92 -5.57 -4.10
CA TYR A 110 -12.27 -5.96 -3.71
C TYR A 110 -13.23 -4.77 -3.76
N GLN A 111 -12.81 -3.62 -3.20
CA GLN A 111 -13.61 -2.42 -3.17
C GLN A 111 -13.84 -1.85 -4.57
N THR A 112 -12.77 -1.76 -5.37
CA THR A 112 -12.83 -1.23 -6.73
C THR A 112 -13.75 -2.09 -7.63
N PHE A 113 -13.72 -3.41 -7.51
CA PHE A 113 -14.46 -4.29 -8.41
C PHE A 113 -15.80 -4.78 -7.87
N TYR A 114 -16.04 -4.77 -6.58
CA TYR A 114 -17.19 -5.42 -5.99
C TYR A 114 -18.19 -4.47 -5.32
N GLN A 115 -17.75 -3.44 -4.65
CA GLN A 115 -18.63 -2.57 -3.85
C GLN A 115 -19.11 -1.30 -4.59
N GLU A 116 -18.29 -0.69 -5.44
CA GLU A 116 -18.56 0.65 -5.95
C GLU A 116 -18.79 0.74 -7.44
N ILE A 117 -18.46 -0.31 -8.16
CA ILE A 117 -18.54 -0.25 -9.60
C ILE A 117 -19.50 -1.30 -10.11
N TYR A 118 -20.76 -0.91 -10.27
CA TYR A 118 -21.59 -1.53 -11.28
C TYR A 118 -20.95 -1.22 -12.63
N LEU A 119 -20.05 -2.14 -13.06
CA LEU A 119 -19.37 -2.02 -14.35
C LEU A 119 -20.41 -2.17 -15.46
N ASN A 120 -20.72 -1.08 -16.13
CA ASN A 120 -21.26 -1.16 -17.45
C ASN A 120 -20.15 -1.64 -18.39
N ILE A 121 -20.50 -2.30 -19.48
CA ILE A 121 -19.55 -2.95 -20.42
C ILE A 121 -18.55 -1.91 -21.02
N ASP A 122 -18.92 -0.64 -21.03
CA ASP A 122 -18.14 0.47 -21.61
C ASP A 122 -17.28 1.25 -20.59
N ASP A 123 -17.37 0.91 -19.30
CA ASP A 123 -16.64 1.62 -18.24
C ASP A 123 -15.16 1.24 -18.20
N GLN A 124 -14.28 2.23 -18.15
CA GLN A 124 -12.84 2.03 -17.99
C GLN A 124 -12.37 2.44 -16.60
N ILE A 125 -11.73 1.50 -15.88
CA ILE A 125 -11.05 1.78 -14.62
C ILE A 125 -9.58 2.05 -14.90
N SER A 126 -9.12 3.20 -14.42
CA SER A 126 -7.71 3.60 -14.47
C SER A 126 -7.11 3.60 -13.07
N PHE A 127 -6.07 2.79 -12.84
CA PHE A 127 -5.31 2.83 -11.59
C PHE A 127 -4.28 3.96 -11.63
N LEU A 128 -4.22 4.73 -10.54
CA LEU A 128 -3.41 5.90 -10.40
C LEU A 128 -2.15 5.66 -9.55
N ILE A 129 -1.38 6.72 -9.33
CA ILE A 129 -0.04 6.65 -8.73
C ILE A 129 -0.02 5.97 -7.35
N SER A 130 -1.05 6.20 -6.51
CA SER A 130 -1.13 5.59 -5.17
C SER A 130 -1.21 4.07 -5.21
N PHE A 131 -1.87 3.49 -6.21
CA PHE A 131 -1.89 2.05 -6.40
C PHE A 131 -0.48 1.49 -6.61
N TYR A 132 0.31 2.12 -7.45
CA TYR A 132 1.70 1.72 -7.71
C TYR A 132 2.62 1.97 -6.50
N LEU A 133 2.35 3.00 -5.69
CA LEU A 133 3.11 3.27 -4.45
C LEU A 133 2.96 2.15 -3.42
N ILE A 134 1.83 1.45 -3.38
CA ILE A 134 1.65 0.29 -2.49
C ILE A 134 2.54 -0.89 -2.95
N PHE A 135 2.64 -1.14 -4.26
CA PHE A 135 3.59 -2.15 -4.78
C PHE A 135 5.04 -1.78 -4.49
N LEU A 136 5.38 -0.50 -4.60
CA LEU A 136 6.70 0.01 -4.26
C LEU A 136 7.00 -0.18 -2.75
N ALA A 137 6.01 0.03 -1.89
CA ALA A 137 6.13 -0.25 -0.46
C ALA A 137 6.43 -1.75 -0.21
N ILE A 138 5.69 -2.67 -0.82
CA ILE A 138 5.95 -4.11 -0.70
C ILE A 138 7.39 -4.44 -1.14
N PHE A 139 7.83 -3.86 -2.24
CA PHE A 139 9.19 -4.06 -2.75
C PHE A 139 10.26 -3.59 -1.75
N PHE A 140 10.10 -2.42 -1.13
CA PHE A 140 11.03 -1.92 -0.11
C PHE A 140 11.02 -2.79 1.15
N ASN A 141 9.86 -3.25 1.59
CA ASN A 141 9.76 -4.17 2.72
C ASN A 141 10.45 -5.52 2.43
N PHE A 142 10.26 -6.05 1.22
CA PHE A 142 10.96 -7.27 0.77
C PHE A 142 12.48 -7.09 0.77
N LEU A 143 12.99 -5.99 0.23
CA LEU A 143 14.43 -5.68 0.25
C LEU A 143 14.94 -5.58 1.68
N SER A 144 14.25 -4.86 2.56
CA SER A 144 14.62 -4.76 3.98
C SER A 144 14.74 -6.16 4.61
N ASN A 145 13.73 -7.01 4.47
CA ASN A 145 13.74 -8.37 4.99
C ASN A 145 14.89 -9.21 4.43
N ARG A 146 15.20 -9.07 3.15
CA ARG A 146 16.34 -9.77 2.52
C ARG A 146 17.67 -9.35 3.15
N PHE A 147 17.88 -8.07 3.40
CA PHE A 147 19.10 -7.58 4.03
C PHE A 147 19.20 -7.98 5.51
N ILE A 148 18.09 -7.97 6.26
CA ILE A 148 18.05 -8.43 7.65
C ILE A 148 18.44 -9.93 7.73
N ARG A 149 17.88 -10.78 6.86
CA ARG A 149 18.22 -12.20 6.80
C ARG A 149 19.68 -12.44 6.45
N LYS A 150 20.22 -11.67 5.49
CA LYS A 150 21.64 -11.76 5.13
C LYS A 150 22.55 -11.39 6.30
N ASP A 151 22.20 -10.36 7.04
CA ASP A 151 22.97 -9.92 8.21
C ASP A 151 22.91 -10.97 9.35
N GLU A 152 21.76 -11.60 9.58
CA GLU A 152 21.60 -12.68 10.55
C GLU A 152 22.46 -13.90 10.19
N LEU A 153 22.50 -14.29 8.90
CA LEU A 153 23.34 -15.43 8.46
C LEU A 153 24.83 -15.16 8.68
N LEU A 154 25.31 -13.96 8.37
CA LEU A 154 26.70 -13.59 8.57
C LEU A 154 27.13 -13.67 10.06
N VAL A 155 26.22 -13.28 10.96
CA VAL A 155 26.51 -13.38 12.41
C VAL A 155 26.55 -14.83 12.87
N ARG A 156 25.61 -15.64 12.45
CA ARG A 156 25.61 -17.09 12.79
C ARG A 156 26.85 -17.81 12.27
N GLU A 157 27.30 -17.47 11.07
CA GLU A 157 28.55 -18.02 10.52
C GLU A 157 29.77 -17.62 11.36
N SER A 158 29.85 -16.36 11.79
CA SER A 158 30.94 -15.88 12.64
C SER A 158 30.96 -16.53 14.02
N GLU A 159 29.79 -16.85 14.60
CA GLU A 159 29.69 -17.56 15.88
C GLU A 159 30.08 -19.05 15.80
N ARG A 160 29.90 -19.67 14.63
CA ARG A 160 30.30 -21.09 14.42
C ARG A 160 31.80 -21.28 14.26
N ILE A 161 32.54 -20.25 13.91
CA ILE A 161 33.99 -20.28 13.70
C ILE A 161 34.76 -20.03 15.03
N ARG A 162 34.07 -19.57 16.04
CA ARG A 162 34.61 -19.27 17.37
C ARG A 162 34.38 -20.43 18.37
#